data_d0b260c8f0ad0176bebf6b0d61ee9d65
#
_entry.id   d0b260c8f0ad0176bebf6b0d61ee9d65
#
_cell.length_a   1.000
_cell.length_b   1.000
_cell.length_c   1.000
_cell.angle_alpha   90.00
_cell.angle_beta   90.00
_cell.angle_gamma   90.00
#
_symmetry.space_group_name_H-M   'P 1'
#
loop_
_entity.id
_entity.type
_entity.pdbx_description
1 polymer ?
#
loop_
_entity_poly.entity_id
_entity_poly.type
_entity_poly.pdbx_seq_one_letter_code
_entity_poly.pdbx_strand_id
1 'polypeptide(L)'
;MNKNDRIDAYLNFFKEYSHLALPTVDDLDRINFFIAPASTKYHGAYEGGLFDHSLEVATVLVELTEKLGLQWQNPESPKVVGMFHDLCKCDDYMKRPLESDVIDGGYM
;
A
#
# COMPACT_ATOMS: atom_id res chain seq x y z
N MET A 1 0.15 -12.56 7.51
CA MET A 1 1.19 -11.74 8.16
C MET A 1 0.57 -10.91 9.28
N ASN A 2 1.29 -10.71 10.35
CA ASN A 2 0.83 -9.76 11.36
C ASN A 2 1.41 -8.38 11.06
N LYS A 3 1.11 -7.40 11.91
CA LYS A 3 1.56 -6.02 11.69
C LYS A 3 3.08 -5.93 11.63
N ASN A 4 3.77 -6.62 12.52
CA ASN A 4 5.23 -6.55 12.55
C ASN A 4 5.83 -7.17 11.29
N ASP A 5 5.25 -8.23 10.80
CA ASP A 5 5.70 -8.85 9.55
C ASP A 5 5.55 -7.87 8.38
N ARG A 6 4.46 -7.10 8.37
CA ARG A 6 4.22 -6.13 7.32
C ARG A 6 5.22 -4.98 7.39
N ILE A 7 5.53 -4.53 8.61
CA ILE A 7 6.53 -3.48 8.79
C ILE A 7 7.89 -3.97 8.27
N ASP A 8 8.26 -5.19 8.60
CA ASP A 8 9.52 -5.76 8.13
C ASP A 8 9.54 -5.87 6.61
N ALA A 9 8.42 -6.27 6.02
CA ALA A 9 8.32 -6.37 4.57
C ALA A 9 8.47 -5.00 3.91
N TYR A 10 7.89 -3.96 4.50
CA TYR A 10 8.04 -2.61 3.98
C TYR A 10 9.49 -2.17 4.01
N LEU A 11 10.16 -2.35 5.13
CA LEU A 11 11.55 -1.94 5.26
C LEU A 11 12.43 -2.72 4.29
N ASN A 12 12.20 -4.00 4.15
CA ASN A 12 12.99 -4.82 3.25
C ASN A 12 12.74 -4.44 1.78
N PHE A 13 11.50 -4.13 1.44
CA PHE A 13 11.15 -3.79 0.06
C PHE A 13 11.86 -2.53 -0.42
N PHE A 14 12.07 -1.58 0.48
CA PHE A 14 12.71 -0.31 0.14
C PHE A 14 14.13 -0.17 0.67
N LYS A 15 14.76 -1.27 1.08
CA LYS A 15 16.08 -1.16 1.70
C LYS A 15 17.14 -0.55 0.79
N GLU A 16 17.02 -0.74 -0.51
CA GLU A 16 17.96 -0.20 -1.48
C GLU A 16 17.78 1.30 -1.69
N TYR A 17 16.65 1.81 -1.25
CA TYR A 17 16.29 3.20 -1.45
C TYR A 17 16.17 3.94 -0.12
N SER A 18 16.91 3.49 0.89
CA SER A 18 16.85 4.11 2.21
C SER A 18 17.31 5.57 2.19
N HIS A 19 18.02 5.98 1.15
CA HIS A 19 18.46 7.36 1.00
C HIS A 19 17.35 8.28 0.49
N LEU A 20 16.24 7.72 0.06
CA LEU A 20 15.13 8.52 -0.45
C LEU A 20 14.24 9.00 0.69
N ALA A 21 13.55 10.11 0.45
CA ALA A 21 12.64 10.67 1.43
C ALA A 21 11.29 9.94 1.36
N LEU A 22 11.28 8.68 1.76
CA LEU A 22 10.08 7.88 1.79
C LEU A 22 9.38 8.02 3.13
N PRO A 23 8.07 7.76 3.19
CA PRO A 23 7.37 7.76 4.47
C PRO A 23 8.02 6.81 5.45
N THR A 24 8.17 7.24 6.69
CA THR A 24 8.74 6.39 7.72
C THR A 24 7.69 5.40 8.23
N VAL A 25 8.17 4.35 8.90
CA VAL A 25 7.25 3.40 9.52
C VAL A 25 6.35 4.13 10.52
N ASP A 26 6.90 5.07 11.29
CA ASP A 26 6.09 5.81 12.25
C ASP A 26 4.98 6.61 11.57
N ASP A 27 5.29 7.26 10.46
CA ASP A 27 4.29 8.02 9.73
C ASP A 27 3.19 7.11 9.19
N LEU A 28 3.58 5.99 8.61
CA LEU A 28 2.61 5.05 8.05
C LEU A 28 1.79 4.37 9.14
N ASP A 29 2.41 4.07 10.27
CA ASP A 29 1.70 3.47 11.39
C ASP A 29 0.68 4.45 11.97
N ARG A 30 1.01 5.73 11.97
CA ARG A 30 0.11 6.76 12.50
C ARG A 30 -1.18 6.85 11.69
N ILE A 31 -1.13 6.59 10.41
CA ILE A 31 -2.32 6.60 9.57
C ILE A 31 -2.88 5.19 9.36
N ASN A 32 -2.39 4.22 10.12
CA ASN A 32 -2.89 2.84 10.10
C ASN A 32 -2.67 2.08 8.78
N PHE A 33 -1.63 2.43 8.04
CA PHE A 33 -1.35 1.80 6.75
C PHE A 33 -1.15 0.29 6.87
N PHE A 34 -0.57 -0.16 7.97
CA PHE A 34 -0.25 -1.58 8.15
C PHE A 34 -1.41 -2.41 8.66
N ILE A 35 -2.50 -1.78 9.08
CA ILE A 35 -3.65 -2.50 9.62
C ILE A 35 -4.95 -2.22 8.87
N ALA A 36 -5.00 -1.19 8.03
CA ALA A 36 -6.22 -0.85 7.31
C ALA A 36 -6.55 -1.92 6.28
N PRO A 37 -7.83 -2.17 6.04
CA PRO A 37 -8.23 -3.09 4.98
C PRO A 37 -8.17 -2.36 3.63
N ALA A 38 -7.98 -3.13 2.57
CA ALA A 38 -8.00 -2.57 1.22
C ALA A 38 -9.43 -2.32 0.76
N SER A 39 -10.36 -3.08 1.31
CA SER A 39 -11.76 -2.99 0.92
C SER A 39 -12.58 -3.34 2.15
N THR A 40 -13.85 -2.97 2.13
CA THR A 40 -14.74 -3.31 3.23
C THR A 40 -15.55 -4.57 2.95
N LYS A 41 -15.49 -5.09 1.73
CA LYS A 41 -16.36 -6.20 1.36
C LYS A 41 -15.71 -7.35 0.64
N TYR A 42 -14.65 -7.08 -0.10
CA TYR A 42 -14.07 -8.08 -0.99
C TYR A 42 -12.61 -8.34 -0.68
N HIS A 43 -11.83 -8.56 -1.71
CA HIS A 43 -10.40 -8.85 -1.54
C HIS A 43 -9.75 -7.77 -0.70
N GLY A 44 -8.98 -8.20 0.27
CA GLY A 44 -8.30 -7.27 1.15
C GLY A 44 -9.17 -6.73 2.27
N ALA A 45 -10.37 -7.29 2.46
CA ALA A 45 -11.29 -6.84 3.51
C ALA A 45 -10.92 -7.49 4.85
N TYR A 46 -9.66 -7.45 5.20
CA TYR A 46 -9.17 -7.99 6.45
C TYR A 46 -8.09 -7.04 6.98
N GLU A 47 -7.78 -7.16 8.25
CA GLU A 47 -6.78 -6.30 8.87
C GLU A 47 -5.44 -6.45 8.16
N GLY A 48 -4.90 -5.34 7.68
CA GLY A 48 -3.64 -5.37 6.95
C GLY A 48 -3.79 -5.57 5.45
N GLY A 49 -5.02 -5.73 4.96
CA GLY A 49 -5.24 -5.98 3.54
C GLY A 49 -4.76 -4.87 2.64
N LEU A 50 -4.79 -3.63 3.11
CA LEU A 50 -4.32 -2.51 2.30
C LEU A 50 -2.84 -2.65 1.99
N PHE A 51 -2.02 -2.95 3.01
CA PHE A 51 -0.60 -3.13 2.78
C PHE A 51 -0.34 -4.34 1.89
N ASP A 52 -1.02 -5.45 2.15
CA ASP A 52 -0.81 -6.67 1.36
C ASP A 52 -1.12 -6.42 -0.11
N HIS A 53 -2.22 -5.73 -0.39
CA HIS A 53 -2.59 -5.37 -1.75
C HIS A 53 -1.55 -4.44 -2.38
N SER A 54 -1.12 -3.44 -1.63
CA SER A 54 -0.15 -2.47 -2.13
C SER A 54 1.18 -3.13 -2.46
N LEU A 55 1.62 -4.05 -1.62
CA LEU A 55 2.86 -4.78 -1.88
C LEU A 55 2.73 -5.64 -3.12
N GLU A 56 1.59 -6.27 -3.31
CA GLU A 56 1.33 -7.09 -4.49
C GLU A 56 1.38 -6.24 -5.76
N VAL A 57 0.71 -5.10 -5.74
CA VAL A 57 0.69 -4.21 -6.90
C VAL A 57 2.10 -3.71 -7.21
N ALA A 58 2.85 -3.33 -6.18
CA ALA A 58 4.22 -2.86 -6.39
C ALA A 58 5.10 -3.95 -6.98
N THR A 59 4.95 -5.17 -6.51
CA THR A 59 5.72 -6.30 -7.02
C THR A 59 5.39 -6.56 -8.48
N VAL A 60 4.11 -6.53 -8.83
CA VAL A 60 3.68 -6.74 -10.21
C VAL A 60 4.22 -5.63 -11.12
N LEU A 61 4.20 -4.38 -10.67
CA LEU A 61 4.74 -3.28 -11.47
C LEU A 61 6.23 -3.45 -11.74
N VAL A 62 6.98 -3.93 -10.75
CA VAL A 62 8.40 -4.19 -10.95
C VAL A 62 8.60 -5.29 -11.98
N GLU A 63 7.83 -6.37 -11.87
CA GLU A 63 7.93 -7.48 -12.81
C GLU A 63 7.57 -7.06 -14.23
N LEU A 64 6.50 -6.29 -14.39
CA LEU A 64 6.10 -5.83 -15.71
C LEU A 64 7.14 -4.88 -16.30
N THR A 65 7.75 -4.06 -15.47
CA THR A 65 8.79 -3.16 -15.92
C THR A 65 9.94 -3.94 -16.52
N GLU A 66 10.34 -5.00 -15.87
CA GLU A 66 11.44 -5.85 -16.37
C GLU A 66 11.05 -6.60 -17.62
N LYS A 67 9.88 -7.19 -17.62
CA LYS A 67 9.45 -8.03 -18.75
C LYS A 67 9.17 -7.23 -20.01
N LEU A 68 8.62 -6.05 -19.85
CA LEU A 68 8.22 -5.24 -20.98
C LEU A 68 9.23 -4.15 -21.34
N GLY A 69 10.29 -4.04 -20.55
CA GLY A 69 11.31 -3.02 -20.78
C GLY A 69 10.76 -1.61 -20.63
N LEU A 70 9.85 -1.41 -19.69
CA LEU A 70 9.26 -0.10 -19.49
C LEU A 70 10.28 0.90 -18.98
N GLN A 71 10.15 2.15 -19.44
CA GLN A 71 11.06 3.20 -19.04
C GLN A 71 10.39 4.09 -18.00
N TRP A 72 11.02 4.20 -16.85
CA TRP A 72 10.54 5.09 -15.78
C TRP A 72 11.57 6.20 -15.62
N GLN A 73 11.09 7.36 -15.21
CA GLN A 73 11.97 8.49 -14.99
C GLN A 73 12.98 8.17 -13.89
N ASN A 74 12.54 7.48 -12.86
CA ASN A 74 13.42 7.03 -11.78
C ASN A 74 13.24 5.53 -11.60
N PRO A 75 14.32 4.78 -11.33
CA PRO A 75 14.21 3.33 -11.20
C PRO A 75 13.33 2.86 -10.05
N GLU A 76 13.20 3.67 -9.00
CA GLU A 76 12.37 3.31 -7.86
C GLU A 76 10.88 3.55 -8.10
N SER A 77 10.52 4.25 -9.17
CA SER A 77 9.13 4.65 -9.42
C SER A 77 8.11 3.51 -9.38
N PRO A 78 8.36 2.35 -9.99
CA PRO A 78 7.34 1.29 -9.92
C PRO A 78 7.07 0.83 -8.49
N LYS A 79 8.09 0.79 -7.64
CA LYS A 79 7.89 0.41 -6.24
C LYS A 79 7.10 1.48 -5.49
N VAL A 80 7.45 2.74 -5.71
CA VAL A 80 6.80 3.86 -5.02
C VAL A 80 5.35 3.99 -5.45
N VAL A 81 5.11 3.97 -6.75
CA VAL A 81 3.75 4.11 -7.26
C VAL A 81 2.89 2.95 -6.78
N GLY A 82 3.39 1.72 -6.87
CA GLY A 82 2.61 0.56 -6.46
C GLY A 82 2.31 0.56 -4.98
N MET A 83 3.32 0.86 -4.16
CA MET A 83 3.15 0.79 -2.71
C MET A 83 2.19 1.86 -2.20
N PHE A 84 2.21 3.05 -2.77
CA PHE A 84 1.45 4.16 -2.22
C PHE A 84 0.24 4.59 -3.04
N HIS A 85 -0.11 3.84 -4.08
CA HIS A 85 -1.21 4.26 -4.96
C HIS A 85 -2.56 4.35 -4.26
N ASP A 86 -2.78 3.53 -3.24
CA ASP A 86 -4.04 3.50 -2.50
C ASP A 86 -3.92 4.06 -1.10
N LEU A 87 -2.88 4.87 -0.85
CA LEU A 87 -2.65 5.38 0.49
C LEU A 87 -3.85 6.18 1.01
N CYS A 88 -4.58 6.81 0.12
CA CYS A 88 -5.76 7.59 0.52
C CYS A 88 -6.84 6.75 1.19
N LYS A 89 -6.82 5.44 1.00
CA LYS A 89 -7.82 4.58 1.64
C LYS A 89 -7.67 4.55 3.15
N CYS A 90 -6.48 4.85 3.67
CA CYS A 90 -6.29 4.94 5.11
C CYS A 90 -7.15 6.06 5.68
N ASP A 91 -7.15 7.19 4.99
CA ASP A 91 -7.91 8.34 5.40
C ASP A 91 -9.40 8.06 5.29
N ASP A 92 -9.82 7.44 4.21
CA ASP A 92 -11.22 7.07 4.03
C ASP A 92 -11.67 6.10 5.10
N TYR A 93 -10.84 5.11 5.41
CA TYR A 93 -11.17 4.13 6.42
C TYR A 93 -11.38 4.79 7.78
N MET A 94 -10.56 5.76 8.13
CA MET A 94 -10.64 6.43 9.41
C MET A 94 -11.78 7.42 9.49
N LYS A 95 -12.14 8.03 8.38
CA LYS A 95 -13.19 9.04 8.34
C LYS A 95 -14.57 8.47 8.11
N ARG A 96 -14.67 7.28 7.59
CA ARG A 96 -15.94 6.67 7.20
C ARG A 96 -16.18 5.41 7.98
N PRO A 97 -17.03 5.47 8.99
CA PRO A 97 -17.38 4.28 9.74
C PRO A 97 -18.04 3.26 8.81
N LEU A 98 -18.16 2.05 9.26
CA LEU A 98 -18.64 0.97 8.42
C LEU A 98 -19.97 1.22 7.76
N GLU A 99 -20.86 1.88 8.44
CA GLU A 99 -22.16 2.09 7.86
C GLU A 99 -22.10 2.96 6.64
N SER A 100 -21.14 3.83 6.55
CA SER A 100 -21.07 4.68 5.38
C SER A 100 -20.53 3.95 4.19
N ASP A 101 -19.95 2.81 4.42
CA ASP A 101 -19.43 2.05 3.34
C ASP A 101 -20.51 1.49 2.48
N VAL A 102 -21.68 1.43 3.04
CA VAL A 102 -22.76 0.93 2.30
C VAL A 102 -22.99 1.75 1.08
N ILE A 103 -22.47 2.92 1.10
CA ILE A 103 -22.52 3.76 -0.02
C ILE A 103 -21.48 3.34 -0.97
N ASP A 104 -21.57 2.21 -1.35
CA ASP A 104 -20.80 1.63 -2.27
C ASP A 104 -19.82 2.36 -3.04
N GLY A 105 -20.17 3.40 -3.63
CA GLY A 105 -19.32 4.12 -4.48
C GLY A 105 -18.15 4.76 -3.81
N GLY A 106 -18.18 4.83 -2.53
CA GLY A 106 -17.16 5.53 -1.78
C GLY A 106 -15.77 5.01 -1.96
N TYR A 107 -15.64 3.76 -2.34
CA TYR A 107 -14.33 3.16 -2.44
C TYR A 107 -13.97 2.72 -3.82
N MET A 108 -14.76 3.03 -4.74
CA MET A 108 -14.49 2.54 -6.07
C MET A 108 -13.55 3.43 -6.88
#